data_18de70aa81df621080919c5e65886573
#
_entry.id   18de70aa81df621080919c5e65886573
#
_cell.length_a   1.000
_cell.length_b   1.000
_cell.length_c   1.000
_cell.angle_alpha   90.00
_cell.angle_beta   90.00
_cell.angle_gamma   90.00
#
_symmetry.space_group_name_H-M   'P 1'
#
loop_
_entity.id
_entity.type
_entity.pdbx_description
1 polymer ?
#
loop_
_entity_poly.entity_id
_entity_poly.type
_entity_poly.pdbx_seq_one_letter_code
_entity_poly.pdbx_strand_id
1 'polypeptide(L)'
;MKDDTKELTLFDNYDFIEKIESLMADCESAEVEFKSARGGFPGSLWETYSAFANTQGGVIVLGVKEKDGKFTLDGITLEQARKYKKEFWDNVNNKAHCSANVLQEKDVQDGEYNGSYVLVFNVPRAPRNKIPVYLHNNPENTFKRNYEGDYRCDASEIQRMFADADITEHPRDYKILPEFTIEQDIDKATLEQYRRLVATKSPDHPWLLLDDKHFLMKLKGYRIDRREKIEGLTLAGL
;
A
#
# COMPACT_ATOMS: atom_id res chain seq x y z
N MET A 1 15.00 -24.41 25.39
CA MET A 1 15.18 -23.09 24.78
C MET A 1 16.33 -23.22 23.79
N LYS A 2 16.02 -23.35 22.50
CA LYS A 2 17.06 -23.33 21.46
C LYS A 2 17.39 -21.88 21.19
N ASP A 3 18.66 -21.55 21.34
CA ASP A 3 19.25 -20.27 21.00
C ASP A 3 19.36 -20.22 19.47
N ASP A 4 18.32 -19.66 18.81
CA ASP A 4 18.32 -19.39 17.37
C ASP A 4 19.06 -18.06 17.12
N THR A 5 20.31 -17.96 17.57
CA THR A 5 21.25 -16.98 17.05
C THR A 5 21.67 -17.43 15.65
N LYS A 6 20.89 -17.05 14.63
CA LYS A 6 21.35 -17.09 13.26
C LYS A 6 22.51 -16.11 13.17
N GLU A 7 23.76 -16.64 13.23
CA GLU A 7 24.95 -15.85 12.91
C GLU A 7 24.74 -15.30 11.49
N LEU A 8 24.66 -13.98 11.38
CA LEU A 8 24.69 -13.29 10.09
C LEU A 8 25.99 -13.72 9.40
N THR A 9 25.88 -14.32 8.23
CA THR A 9 27.07 -14.67 7.46
C THR A 9 27.81 -13.39 7.05
N LEU A 10 29.10 -13.48 6.78
CA LEU A 10 29.92 -12.34 6.34
C LEU A 10 29.31 -11.67 5.08
N PHE A 11 28.64 -12.45 4.24
CA PHE A 11 27.96 -12.00 3.04
C PHE A 11 26.66 -11.18 3.35
N ASP A 12 25.86 -11.63 4.32
CA ASP A 12 24.64 -10.91 4.72
C ASP A 12 24.97 -9.50 5.28
N ASN A 13 26.11 -9.37 5.96
CA ASN A 13 26.55 -8.07 6.50
C ASN A 13 27.10 -7.14 5.41
N TYR A 14 27.78 -7.67 4.37
CA TYR A 14 28.28 -6.89 3.25
C TYR A 14 27.13 -6.27 2.44
N ASP A 15 26.12 -7.07 2.10
CA ASP A 15 24.93 -6.62 1.39
C ASP A 15 24.15 -5.56 2.17
N PHE A 16 24.13 -5.68 3.52
CA PHE A 16 23.51 -4.69 4.38
C PHE A 16 24.25 -3.36 4.39
N ILE A 17 25.60 -3.39 4.45
CA ILE A 17 26.45 -2.19 4.43
C ILE A 17 26.26 -1.45 3.11
N GLU A 18 26.36 -2.16 1.96
CA GLU A 18 26.18 -1.57 0.63
C GLU A 18 24.78 -0.93 0.51
N LYS A 19 23.77 -1.58 1.06
CA LYS A 19 22.41 -1.03 1.10
C LYS A 19 22.33 0.28 1.90
N ILE A 20 22.94 0.35 3.08
CA ILE A 20 22.95 1.58 3.90
C ILE A 20 23.68 2.71 3.20
N GLU A 21 24.80 2.42 2.58
CA GLU A 21 25.57 3.42 1.81
C GLU A 21 24.80 3.93 0.60
N SER A 22 24.10 3.05 -0.11
CA SER A 22 23.23 3.42 -1.21
C SER A 22 22.08 4.32 -0.75
N LEU A 23 21.41 3.98 0.36
CA LEU A 23 20.33 4.79 0.94
C LEU A 23 20.83 6.18 1.39
N MET A 24 22.04 6.27 1.94
CA MET A 24 22.66 7.56 2.32
C MET A 24 23.06 8.38 1.09
N ALA A 25 23.45 7.73 -0.01
CA ALA A 25 23.78 8.43 -1.25
C ALA A 25 22.54 8.98 -1.95
N ASP A 26 21.38 8.34 -1.76
CA ASP A 26 20.09 8.67 -2.37
C ASP A 26 19.21 9.53 -1.44
N CYS A 27 19.84 10.31 -0.57
CA CYS A 27 19.20 11.06 0.53
C CYS A 27 18.19 12.14 0.08
N GLU A 28 18.16 12.53 -1.19
CA GLU A 28 17.19 13.45 -1.77
C GLU A 28 15.90 12.75 -2.29
N SER A 29 15.83 11.42 -2.10
CA SER A 29 14.65 10.65 -2.50
C SER A 29 13.51 10.84 -1.51
N ALA A 30 12.34 11.23 -2.00
CA ALA A 30 11.10 11.28 -1.21
C ALA A 30 10.69 9.94 -0.59
N GLU A 31 11.39 8.86 -0.96
CA GLU A 31 11.09 7.49 -0.56
C GLU A 31 11.98 7.00 0.60
N VAL A 32 12.94 7.80 1.08
CA VAL A 32 13.82 7.43 2.20
C VAL A 32 13.66 8.41 3.36
N GLU A 33 13.55 7.89 4.57
CA GLU A 33 13.44 8.69 5.78
C GLU A 33 14.39 8.18 6.85
N PHE A 34 15.26 9.06 7.36
CA PHE A 34 16.21 8.75 8.44
C PHE A 34 15.63 9.20 9.77
N LYS A 35 15.62 8.30 10.75
CA LYS A 35 15.12 8.57 12.10
C LYS A 35 16.19 8.30 13.15
N SER A 36 16.43 9.30 13.98
CA SER A 36 17.28 9.12 15.17
C SER A 36 16.56 8.26 16.22
N ALA A 37 17.31 7.34 16.82
CA ALA A 37 16.86 6.50 17.92
C ALA A 37 17.69 6.72 19.21
N ARG A 38 18.47 7.80 19.26
CA ARG A 38 19.34 8.13 20.42
C ARG A 38 18.55 8.29 21.72
N GLY A 39 17.33 8.81 21.63
CA GLY A 39 16.42 9.01 22.78
C GLY A 39 15.45 7.84 23.05
N GLY A 40 15.55 6.75 22.31
CA GLY A 40 14.63 5.63 22.32
C GLY A 40 13.92 5.47 20.97
N PHE A 41 12.96 4.56 20.91
CA PHE A 41 12.15 4.34 19.69
C PHE A 41 11.30 5.59 19.37
N PRO A 42 11.47 6.22 18.19
CA PRO A 42 10.82 7.49 17.92
C PRO A 42 9.35 7.30 17.55
N GLY A 43 8.45 8.03 18.25
CA GLY A 43 7.02 8.01 17.94
C GLY A 43 6.67 8.49 16.52
N SER A 44 7.49 9.42 15.98
CA SER A 44 7.31 9.93 14.61
C SER A 44 7.55 8.88 13.51
N LEU A 45 8.14 7.73 13.83
CA LEU A 45 8.25 6.61 12.89
C LEU A 45 6.88 6.13 12.42
N TRP A 46 5.88 6.19 13.28
CA TRP A 46 4.54 5.72 12.95
C TRP A 46 3.81 6.62 11.95
N GLU A 47 4.03 7.94 12.02
CA GLU A 47 3.49 8.88 11.04
C GLU A 47 4.08 8.60 9.65
N THR A 48 5.41 8.40 9.58
CA THR A 48 6.09 8.00 8.34
C THR A 48 5.64 6.63 7.83
N TYR A 49 5.45 5.65 8.73
CA TYR A 49 4.91 4.35 8.36
C TYR A 49 3.54 4.46 7.71
N SER A 50 2.63 5.23 8.33
CA SER A 50 1.30 5.51 7.77
C SER A 50 1.42 6.21 6.41
N ALA A 51 2.25 7.24 6.31
CA ALA A 51 2.43 8.01 5.09
C ALA A 51 2.95 7.16 3.92
N PHE A 52 3.98 6.34 4.15
CA PHE A 52 4.52 5.43 3.14
C PHE A 52 3.51 4.36 2.73
N ALA A 53 2.85 3.72 3.70
CA ALA A 53 1.85 2.70 3.42
C ALA A 53 0.66 3.24 2.60
N ASN A 54 0.27 4.48 2.80
CA ASN A 54 -0.84 5.12 2.09
C ASN A 54 -0.45 5.74 0.73
N THR A 55 0.87 5.82 0.43
CA THR A 55 1.33 6.48 -0.82
C THR A 55 2.00 5.47 -1.75
N GLN A 56 3.30 5.55 -1.96
CA GLN A 56 4.04 4.69 -2.88
C GLN A 56 4.91 3.64 -2.15
N GLY A 57 4.90 3.66 -0.83
CA GLY A 57 5.88 2.95 -0.02
C GLY A 57 7.10 3.81 0.26
N GLY A 58 8.11 3.19 0.88
CA GLY A 58 9.38 3.87 1.17
C GLY A 58 10.23 3.07 2.16
N VAL A 59 11.39 3.61 2.47
CA VAL A 59 12.35 3.01 3.39
C VAL A 59 12.56 3.90 4.60
N ILE A 60 12.38 3.36 5.80
CA ILE A 60 12.71 4.05 7.05
C ILE A 60 14.02 3.47 7.58
N VAL A 61 14.99 4.33 7.82
CA VAL A 61 16.29 3.96 8.41
C VAL A 61 16.34 4.50 9.83
N LEU A 62 16.37 3.62 10.81
CA LEU A 62 16.39 3.96 12.23
C LEU A 62 17.79 3.78 12.82
N GLY A 63 18.24 4.77 13.59
CA GLY A 63 19.58 4.79 14.19
C GLY A 63 20.57 5.67 13.46
N VAL A 64 20.09 6.42 12.49
CA VAL A 64 20.85 7.41 11.74
C VAL A 64 20.12 8.75 11.83
N LYS A 65 20.83 9.80 12.17
CA LYS A 65 20.34 11.17 12.11
C LYS A 65 20.90 11.87 10.87
N GLU A 66 20.02 12.36 10.03
CA GLU A 66 20.37 13.27 8.93
C GLU A 66 20.22 14.71 9.42
N LYS A 67 21.18 15.55 9.09
CA LYS A 67 21.13 16.99 9.30
C LYS A 67 22.01 17.70 8.27
N ASP A 68 21.40 18.59 7.48
CA ASP A 68 22.08 19.39 6.44
C ASP A 68 22.90 18.51 5.47
N GLY A 69 22.31 17.37 5.01
CA GLY A 69 22.97 16.40 4.15
C GLY A 69 24.09 15.59 4.81
N LYS A 70 24.22 15.69 6.15
CA LYS A 70 25.22 14.92 6.92
C LYS A 70 24.55 13.86 7.78
N PHE A 71 25.07 12.64 7.68
CA PHE A 71 24.61 11.49 8.45
C PHE A 71 25.46 11.28 9.69
N THR A 72 24.81 11.03 10.81
CA THR A 72 25.45 10.74 12.09
C THR A 72 24.80 9.50 12.70
N LEU A 73 25.59 8.50 13.02
CA LEU A 73 25.12 7.29 13.70
C LEU A 73 24.83 7.58 15.18
N ASP A 74 23.74 6.99 15.67
CA ASP A 74 23.31 7.21 17.06
C ASP A 74 24.04 6.34 18.09
N GLY A 75 24.86 5.39 17.65
CA GLY A 75 25.57 4.46 18.53
C GLY A 75 24.63 3.41 19.16
N ILE A 76 23.63 2.93 18.41
CA ILE A 76 22.72 1.90 18.89
C ILE A 76 23.47 0.58 19.08
N THR A 77 23.26 -0.07 20.22
CA THR A 77 23.81 -1.40 20.52
C THR A 77 22.92 -2.50 19.93
N LEU A 78 23.45 -3.72 19.80
CA LEU A 78 22.70 -4.90 19.39
C LEU A 78 21.46 -5.13 20.28
N GLU A 79 21.60 -4.94 21.60
CA GLU A 79 20.49 -5.12 22.54
C GLU A 79 19.37 -4.10 22.29
N GLN A 80 19.74 -2.84 22.04
CA GLN A 80 18.78 -1.79 21.70
C GLN A 80 18.10 -2.08 20.35
N ALA A 81 18.85 -2.51 19.34
CA ALA A 81 18.29 -2.87 18.03
C ALA A 81 17.25 -4.00 18.16
N ARG A 82 17.56 -5.06 18.90
CA ARG A 82 16.63 -6.16 19.19
C ARG A 82 15.39 -5.67 19.93
N LYS A 83 15.54 -4.80 20.93
CA LYS A 83 14.45 -4.18 21.66
C LYS A 83 13.55 -3.37 20.72
N TYR A 84 14.10 -2.51 19.87
CA TYR A 84 13.36 -1.67 18.93
C TYR A 84 12.65 -2.50 17.87
N LYS A 85 13.27 -3.54 17.35
CA LYS A 85 12.66 -4.47 16.41
C LYS A 85 11.44 -5.17 17.04
N LYS A 86 11.58 -5.62 18.30
CA LYS A 86 10.46 -6.21 19.04
C LYS A 86 9.34 -5.19 19.28
N GLU A 87 9.67 -3.98 19.76
CA GLU A 87 8.72 -2.90 20.00
C GLU A 87 7.95 -2.53 18.73
N PHE A 88 8.63 -2.47 17.59
CA PHE A 88 8.00 -2.25 16.30
C PHE A 88 6.96 -3.33 15.99
N TRP A 89 7.34 -4.61 16.07
CA TRP A 89 6.42 -5.71 15.76
C TRP A 89 5.24 -5.80 16.73
N ASP A 90 5.45 -5.54 18.01
CA ASP A 90 4.38 -5.50 19.01
C ASP A 90 3.35 -4.40 18.66
N ASN A 91 3.81 -3.21 18.27
CA ASN A 91 2.95 -2.07 17.96
C ASN A 91 2.27 -2.16 16.60
N VAL A 92 2.97 -2.58 15.54
CA VAL A 92 2.38 -2.68 14.19
C VAL A 92 1.28 -3.75 14.11
N ASN A 93 1.38 -4.78 14.94
CA ASN A 93 0.35 -5.83 15.06
C ASN A 93 -0.77 -5.49 16.06
N ASN A 94 -0.61 -4.44 16.85
CA ASN A 94 -1.63 -3.96 17.76
C ASN A 94 -2.61 -3.03 17.05
N LYS A 95 -3.86 -3.49 16.84
CA LYS A 95 -4.90 -2.74 16.14
C LYS A 95 -5.28 -1.42 16.82
N ALA A 96 -5.09 -1.31 18.14
CA ALA A 96 -5.28 -0.06 18.83
C ALA A 96 -4.19 0.97 18.53
N HIS A 97 -3.02 0.54 18.04
CA HIS A 97 -1.90 1.41 17.68
C HIS A 97 -1.83 1.66 16.18
N CYS A 98 -1.92 0.62 15.36
CA CYS A 98 -1.85 0.69 13.91
C CYS A 98 -2.98 -0.12 13.26
N SER A 99 -3.74 0.48 12.35
CA SER A 99 -4.90 -0.15 11.72
C SER A 99 -4.53 -1.36 10.85
N ALA A 100 -3.35 -1.35 10.24
CA ALA A 100 -2.89 -2.44 9.37
C ALA A 100 -1.37 -2.63 9.41
N ASN A 101 -0.95 -3.88 9.58
CA ASN A 101 0.43 -4.27 9.28
C ASN A 101 0.54 -4.61 7.79
N VAL A 102 1.47 -3.96 7.09
CA VAL A 102 1.77 -4.19 5.67
C VAL A 102 3.13 -4.84 5.43
N LEU A 103 3.95 -5.01 6.48
CA LEU A 103 5.27 -5.62 6.39
C LEU A 103 5.23 -7.12 6.62
N GLN A 104 6.21 -7.79 6.01
CA GLN A 104 6.62 -9.15 6.30
C GLN A 104 7.96 -9.13 7.06
N GLU A 105 8.35 -10.25 7.65
CA GLU A 105 9.62 -10.35 8.41
C GLU A 105 10.85 -9.93 7.59
N LYS A 106 10.88 -10.29 6.31
CA LYS A 106 11.95 -9.92 5.37
C LYS A 106 12.08 -8.41 5.11
N ASP A 107 11.01 -7.65 5.39
CA ASP A 107 10.96 -6.20 5.14
C ASP A 107 11.60 -5.41 6.29
N VAL A 108 11.93 -6.07 7.41
CA VAL A 108 12.57 -5.46 8.58
C VAL A 108 13.94 -6.11 8.78
N GLN A 109 14.96 -5.36 8.43
CA GLN A 109 16.37 -5.80 8.52
C GLN A 109 17.08 -5.00 9.59
N ASP A 110 18.06 -5.60 10.23
CA ASP A 110 18.99 -4.94 11.15
C ASP A 110 20.40 -5.45 10.91
N GLY A 111 21.39 -4.59 11.11
CA GLY A 111 22.78 -4.93 10.93
C GLY A 111 23.70 -3.87 11.56
N GLU A 112 24.98 -4.21 11.66
CA GLU A 112 26.01 -3.31 12.16
C GLU A 112 26.60 -2.50 11.01
N TYR A 113 26.67 -1.18 11.19
CA TYR A 113 27.30 -0.26 10.28
C TYR A 113 28.20 0.71 11.07
N ASN A 114 29.51 0.69 10.79
CA ASN A 114 30.52 1.55 11.44
C ASN A 114 30.40 1.57 12.98
N GLY A 115 30.23 0.40 13.61
CA GLY A 115 30.20 0.26 15.07
C GLY A 115 28.88 0.65 15.73
N SER A 116 27.81 0.87 14.94
CA SER A 116 26.45 1.11 15.41
C SER A 116 25.48 0.19 14.70
N TYR A 117 24.47 -0.29 15.42
CA TYR A 117 23.37 -1.02 14.78
C TYR A 117 22.38 -0.04 14.13
N VAL A 118 21.89 -0.44 12.97
CA VAL A 118 20.89 0.30 12.18
C VAL A 118 19.74 -0.67 11.85
N LEU A 119 18.51 -0.20 11.90
CA LEU A 119 17.34 -0.95 11.45
C LEU A 119 16.79 -0.31 10.19
N VAL A 120 16.39 -1.15 9.25
CA VAL A 120 15.79 -0.74 7.97
C VAL A 120 14.42 -1.36 7.83
N PHE A 121 13.42 -0.52 7.63
CA PHE A 121 12.04 -0.93 7.40
C PHE A 121 11.67 -0.60 5.95
N ASN A 122 11.52 -1.62 5.11
CA ASN A 122 11.04 -1.44 3.75
C ASN A 122 9.50 -1.47 3.78
N VAL A 123 8.87 -0.31 3.83
CA VAL A 123 7.42 -0.18 3.94
C VAL A 123 6.82 -0.22 2.54
N PRO A 124 6.12 -1.29 2.14
CA PRO A 124 5.45 -1.32 0.85
C PRO A 124 4.19 -0.44 0.89
N ARG A 125 3.75 0.00 -0.27
CA ARG A 125 2.40 0.54 -0.39
C ARG A 125 1.38 -0.50 0.07
N ALA A 126 0.46 -0.08 0.91
CA ALA A 126 -0.60 -0.96 1.38
C ALA A 126 -1.50 -1.44 0.23
N PRO A 127 -1.92 -2.69 0.23
CA PRO A 127 -2.92 -3.15 -0.72
C PRO A 127 -4.23 -2.38 -0.49
N ARG A 128 -5.01 -2.23 -1.56
CA ARG A 128 -6.21 -1.38 -1.58
C ARG A 128 -7.16 -1.63 -0.40
N ASN A 129 -7.36 -2.89 -0.03
CA ASN A 129 -8.23 -3.30 1.07
C ASN A 129 -7.69 -3.00 2.48
N LYS A 130 -6.47 -2.49 2.59
CA LYS A 130 -5.86 -2.07 3.87
C LYS A 130 -5.69 -0.55 3.98
N ILE A 131 -5.97 0.20 2.92
CA ILE A 131 -5.95 1.68 2.91
C ILE A 131 -7.32 2.17 3.44
N PRO A 132 -7.35 3.20 4.30
CA PRO A 132 -6.22 3.92 4.88
C PRO A 132 -5.53 3.16 6.02
N VAL A 133 -4.21 3.26 6.08
CA VAL A 133 -3.44 2.87 7.26
C VAL A 133 -3.40 4.07 8.21
N TYR A 134 -4.06 3.95 9.36
CA TYR A 134 -4.18 5.02 10.35
C TYR A 134 -3.70 4.57 11.73
N LEU A 135 -3.47 5.52 12.63
CA LEU A 135 -2.85 5.32 13.92
C LEU A 135 -3.84 5.56 15.07
N HIS A 136 -3.57 4.90 16.21
CA HIS A 136 -4.28 5.11 17.47
C HIS A 136 -5.80 4.91 17.36
N ASN A 137 -6.22 3.95 16.54
CA ASN A 137 -7.63 3.63 16.27
C ASN A 137 -8.46 4.88 15.88
N ASN A 138 -7.82 5.88 15.28
CA ASN A 138 -8.47 7.11 14.83
C ASN A 138 -8.15 7.39 13.35
N PRO A 139 -9.13 7.29 12.44
CA PRO A 139 -8.94 7.57 11.02
C PRO A 139 -8.37 8.97 10.72
N GLU A 140 -8.61 9.97 11.57
CA GLU A 140 -8.02 11.30 11.39
C GLU A 140 -6.48 11.29 11.53
N ASN A 141 -5.90 10.24 12.13
CA ASN A 141 -4.47 10.02 12.18
C ASN A 141 -3.98 9.19 10.97
N THR A 142 -4.49 9.51 9.80
CA THR A 142 -4.00 9.01 8.50
C THR A 142 -3.02 10.00 7.90
N PHE A 143 -1.86 9.51 7.48
CA PHE A 143 -0.81 10.34 6.90
C PHE A 143 -0.55 9.93 5.45
N LYS A 144 -0.11 10.89 4.64
CA LYS A 144 0.35 10.72 3.25
C LYS A 144 1.72 11.36 3.08
N ARG A 145 2.56 10.76 2.24
CA ARG A 145 3.83 11.36 1.82
C ARG A 145 3.56 12.31 0.66
N ASN A 146 4.05 13.53 0.79
CA ASN A 146 4.05 14.51 -0.28
C ASN A 146 5.41 15.20 -0.29
N TYR A 147 6.18 14.97 -1.36
CA TYR A 147 7.58 15.35 -1.44
C TYR A 147 8.36 14.73 -0.26
N GLU A 148 9.04 15.50 0.56
CA GLU A 148 9.82 15.00 1.71
C GLU A 148 9.05 15.00 3.05
N GLY A 149 7.78 15.44 3.05
CA GLY A 149 6.99 15.61 4.27
C GLY A 149 5.90 14.56 4.45
N ASP A 150 5.65 14.22 5.71
CA ASP A 150 4.50 13.40 6.13
C ASP A 150 3.37 14.35 6.57
N TYR A 151 2.28 14.36 5.82
CA TYR A 151 1.15 15.26 6.06
C TYR A 151 -0.09 14.46 6.44
N ARG A 152 -0.83 14.99 7.41
CA ARG A 152 -2.11 14.42 7.79
C ARG A 152 -3.12 14.61 6.65
N CYS A 153 -3.84 13.54 6.31
CA CYS A 153 -4.91 13.57 5.32
C CYS A 153 -6.11 14.38 5.84
N ASP A 154 -6.80 15.06 4.94
CA ASP A 154 -8.07 15.69 5.27
C ASP A 154 -9.24 14.68 5.28
N ALA A 155 -10.38 15.09 5.84
CA ALA A 155 -11.55 14.22 5.97
C ALA A 155 -12.05 13.69 4.61
N SER A 156 -11.98 14.49 3.55
CA SER A 156 -12.43 14.10 2.21
C SER A 156 -11.52 13.06 1.57
N GLU A 157 -10.22 13.17 1.82
CA GLU A 157 -9.21 12.19 1.39
C GLU A 157 -9.42 10.85 2.09
N ILE A 158 -9.62 10.89 3.42
CA ILE A 158 -9.88 9.69 4.22
C ILE A 158 -11.16 9.00 3.76
N GLN A 159 -12.24 9.74 3.52
CA GLN A 159 -13.50 9.18 3.00
C GLN A 159 -13.30 8.51 1.64
N ARG A 160 -12.54 9.13 0.73
CA ARG A 160 -12.17 8.52 -0.56
C ARG A 160 -11.37 7.25 -0.39
N MET A 161 -10.38 7.23 0.50
CA MET A 161 -9.57 6.05 0.79
C MET A 161 -10.45 4.88 1.28
N PHE A 162 -11.39 5.12 2.20
CA PHE A 162 -12.34 4.10 2.65
C PHE A 162 -13.27 3.63 1.53
N ALA A 163 -13.79 4.56 0.73
CA ALA A 163 -14.65 4.22 -0.40
C ALA A 163 -13.92 3.38 -1.47
N ASP A 164 -12.63 3.65 -1.68
CA ASP A 164 -11.78 2.89 -2.59
C ASP A 164 -11.32 1.54 -2.01
N ALA A 165 -11.24 1.44 -0.69
CA ALA A 165 -10.90 0.21 0.03
C ALA A 165 -12.08 -0.76 0.10
N ASP A 166 -13.30 -0.26 -0.01
CA ASP A 166 -14.50 -1.08 0.02
C ASP A 166 -14.55 -1.98 -1.23
N ILE A 167 -13.75 -3.06 -1.13
CA ILE A 167 -13.79 -4.21 -2.04
C ILE A 167 -14.91 -5.11 -1.52
N THR A 168 -16.12 -4.59 -1.51
CA THR A 168 -17.29 -5.47 -1.45
C THR A 168 -17.20 -6.46 -2.61
N GLU A 169 -17.87 -7.59 -2.53
CA GLU A 169 -17.97 -8.57 -3.64
C GLU A 169 -18.38 -7.91 -4.97
N HIS A 170 -18.68 -6.61 -4.92
CA HIS A 170 -19.13 -5.75 -6.00
C HIS A 170 -18.37 -4.42 -5.99
N PRO A 171 -17.21 -4.33 -6.71
CA PRO A 171 -16.56 -3.05 -6.99
C PRO A 171 -17.62 -2.01 -7.43
N ARG A 172 -17.41 -0.74 -7.11
CA ARG A 172 -18.31 0.35 -7.53
C ARG A 172 -18.72 0.25 -9.00
N ASP A 173 -17.78 -0.21 -9.83
CA ASP A 173 -17.98 -0.42 -11.26
C ASP A 173 -19.09 -1.44 -11.56
N TYR A 174 -19.40 -2.35 -10.64
CA TYR A 174 -20.46 -3.37 -10.78
C TYR A 174 -21.76 -3.02 -10.08
N LYS A 175 -21.85 -1.80 -9.50
CA LYS A 175 -23.10 -1.31 -8.94
C LYS A 175 -24.14 -1.23 -10.05
N ILE A 176 -25.29 -1.91 -9.84
CA ILE A 176 -26.43 -1.83 -10.76
C ILE A 176 -27.07 -0.45 -10.60
N LEU A 177 -27.33 0.17 -11.72
CA LEU A 177 -28.00 1.46 -11.86
C LEU A 177 -29.36 1.20 -12.52
N PRO A 178 -30.42 0.88 -11.74
CA PRO A 178 -31.69 0.41 -12.28
C PRO A 178 -32.43 1.50 -13.05
N GLU A 179 -32.08 2.75 -12.88
CA GLU A 179 -32.61 3.91 -13.61
C GLU A 179 -32.12 4.02 -15.05
N PHE A 180 -31.03 3.28 -15.43
CA PHE A 180 -30.45 3.30 -16.77
C PHE A 180 -30.81 2.05 -17.56
N THR A 181 -31.11 2.22 -18.86
CA THR A 181 -31.50 1.13 -19.77
C THR A 181 -30.58 1.01 -20.97
N ILE A 182 -30.46 -0.19 -21.54
CA ILE A 182 -29.63 -0.41 -22.73
C ILE A 182 -30.12 0.42 -23.91
N GLU A 183 -31.45 0.56 -24.03
CA GLU A 183 -32.12 1.21 -25.18
C GLU A 183 -31.91 2.72 -25.20
N GLN A 184 -31.78 3.35 -24.02
CA GLN A 184 -31.72 4.81 -23.88
C GLN A 184 -30.32 5.32 -23.61
N ASP A 185 -29.50 4.53 -22.89
CA ASP A 185 -28.26 5.02 -22.30
C ASP A 185 -27.01 4.40 -22.95
N ILE A 186 -27.17 3.34 -23.77
CA ILE A 186 -26.05 2.76 -24.52
C ILE A 186 -26.10 3.19 -25.98
N ASP A 187 -25.00 3.81 -26.43
CA ASP A 187 -24.86 4.09 -27.87
C ASP A 187 -24.61 2.80 -28.65
N LYS A 188 -25.61 2.42 -29.45
CA LYS A 188 -25.58 1.21 -30.27
C LYS A 188 -24.42 1.19 -31.26
N ALA A 189 -24.04 2.35 -31.80
CA ALA A 189 -22.94 2.43 -32.76
C ALA A 189 -21.59 2.09 -32.09
N THR A 190 -21.38 2.58 -30.88
CA THR A 190 -20.21 2.26 -30.04
C THR A 190 -20.18 0.77 -29.68
N LEU A 191 -21.32 0.19 -29.28
CA LEU A 191 -21.39 -1.23 -28.95
C LEU A 191 -21.07 -2.12 -30.17
N GLU A 192 -21.59 -1.77 -31.34
CA GLU A 192 -21.28 -2.47 -32.59
C GLU A 192 -19.80 -2.31 -32.99
N GLN A 193 -19.22 -1.12 -32.81
CA GLN A 193 -17.80 -0.91 -33.05
C GLN A 193 -16.96 -1.80 -32.15
N TYR A 194 -17.32 -1.95 -30.89
CA TYR A 194 -16.63 -2.85 -29.97
C TYR A 194 -16.76 -4.31 -30.39
N ARG A 195 -17.95 -4.75 -30.86
CA ARG A 195 -18.14 -6.09 -31.44
C ARG A 195 -17.20 -6.32 -32.64
N ARG A 196 -17.06 -5.34 -33.53
CA ARG A 196 -16.13 -5.41 -34.68
C ARG A 196 -14.67 -5.54 -34.22
N LEU A 197 -14.26 -4.82 -33.17
CA LEU A 197 -12.92 -4.96 -32.59
C LEU A 197 -12.68 -6.38 -32.04
N VAL A 198 -13.67 -6.95 -31.36
CA VAL A 198 -13.59 -8.34 -30.90
C VAL A 198 -13.50 -9.30 -32.09
N ALA A 199 -14.32 -9.12 -33.14
CA ALA A 199 -14.30 -9.94 -34.34
C ALA A 199 -12.97 -9.85 -35.10
N THR A 200 -12.32 -8.68 -35.11
CA THR A 200 -11.00 -8.49 -35.75
C THR A 200 -9.91 -9.30 -35.03
N LYS A 201 -9.98 -9.40 -33.71
CA LYS A 201 -9.02 -10.19 -32.92
C LYS A 201 -9.35 -11.68 -32.87
N SER A 202 -10.63 -12.03 -32.91
CA SER A 202 -11.13 -13.40 -32.77
C SER A 202 -12.44 -13.53 -33.55
N PRO A 203 -12.40 -13.83 -34.87
CA PRO A 203 -13.58 -13.85 -35.74
C PRO A 203 -14.69 -14.80 -35.28
N ASP A 204 -14.33 -15.93 -34.68
CA ASP A 204 -15.26 -16.95 -34.22
C ASP A 204 -15.56 -16.85 -32.69
N HIS A 205 -15.36 -15.67 -32.11
CA HIS A 205 -15.56 -15.52 -30.66
C HIS A 205 -17.03 -15.72 -30.28
N PRO A 206 -17.37 -16.63 -29.35
CA PRO A 206 -18.76 -16.97 -29.02
C PRO A 206 -19.63 -15.79 -28.57
N TRP A 207 -19.00 -14.74 -28.02
CA TRP A 207 -19.74 -13.55 -27.58
C TRP A 207 -20.34 -12.74 -28.74
N LEU A 208 -19.82 -12.90 -29.95
CA LEU A 208 -20.35 -12.19 -31.14
C LEU A 208 -21.77 -12.62 -31.50
N LEU A 209 -22.19 -13.82 -31.07
CA LEU A 209 -23.52 -14.36 -31.31
C LEU A 209 -24.55 -13.94 -30.22
N LEU A 210 -24.10 -13.28 -29.18
CA LEU A 210 -24.97 -12.85 -28.07
C LEU A 210 -25.69 -11.56 -28.44
N ASP A 211 -26.94 -11.41 -27.93
CA ASP A 211 -27.63 -10.13 -27.93
C ASP A 211 -26.90 -9.08 -27.09
N ASP A 212 -27.34 -7.83 -27.14
CA ASP A 212 -26.65 -6.71 -26.49
C ASP A 212 -26.60 -6.88 -24.97
N LYS A 213 -27.71 -7.36 -24.35
CA LYS A 213 -27.76 -7.61 -22.91
C LYS A 213 -26.76 -8.66 -22.49
N HIS A 214 -26.72 -9.81 -23.15
CA HIS A 214 -25.79 -10.88 -22.81
C HIS A 214 -24.34 -10.53 -23.16
N PHE A 215 -24.12 -9.77 -24.22
CA PHE A 215 -22.81 -9.26 -24.56
C PHE A 215 -22.28 -8.30 -23.48
N LEU A 216 -23.10 -7.34 -23.04
CA LEU A 216 -22.77 -6.44 -21.94
C LEU A 216 -22.56 -7.19 -20.62
N MET A 217 -23.32 -8.25 -20.36
CA MET A 217 -23.07 -9.09 -19.18
C MET A 217 -21.68 -9.74 -19.21
N LYS A 218 -21.19 -10.18 -20.38
CA LYS A 218 -19.83 -10.71 -20.53
C LYS A 218 -18.77 -9.65 -20.31
N LEU A 219 -19.04 -8.41 -20.70
CA LEU A 219 -18.17 -7.25 -20.46
C LEU A 219 -18.33 -6.67 -19.05
N LYS A 220 -19.23 -7.23 -18.22
CA LYS A 220 -19.57 -6.74 -16.88
C LYS A 220 -20.27 -5.37 -16.89
N GLY A 221 -20.71 -4.90 -18.04
CA GLY A 221 -21.49 -3.68 -18.22
C GLY A 221 -22.99 -3.83 -17.90
N TYR A 222 -23.48 -5.06 -17.75
CA TYR A 222 -24.86 -5.37 -17.31
C TYR A 222 -24.82 -6.50 -16.30
N ARG A 223 -25.67 -6.43 -15.26
CA ARG A 223 -25.70 -7.42 -14.18
C ARG A 223 -27.12 -7.74 -13.73
N ILE A 224 -27.30 -8.97 -13.23
CA ILE A 224 -28.50 -9.43 -12.55
C ILE A 224 -28.11 -9.78 -11.11
N ASP A 225 -28.66 -9.06 -10.14
CA ASP A 225 -28.58 -9.43 -8.74
C ASP A 225 -29.78 -10.26 -8.33
N ARG A 226 -29.55 -11.56 -8.14
CA ARG A 226 -30.64 -12.53 -7.81
C ARG A 226 -31.08 -12.40 -6.35
N ARG A 227 -30.29 -11.83 -5.46
CA ARG A 227 -30.62 -11.64 -4.04
C ARG A 227 -31.58 -10.48 -3.90
N GLU A 228 -31.24 -9.34 -4.53
CA GLU A 228 -32.06 -8.13 -4.50
C GLU A 228 -33.13 -8.09 -5.57
N LYS A 229 -33.14 -9.07 -6.49
CA LYS A 229 -34.05 -9.16 -7.63
C LYS A 229 -34.05 -7.92 -8.51
N ILE A 230 -32.87 -7.32 -8.67
CA ILE A 230 -32.67 -6.17 -9.55
C ILE A 230 -31.73 -6.56 -10.70
N GLU A 231 -31.94 -5.94 -11.85
CA GLU A 231 -31.04 -6.04 -12.99
C GLU A 231 -30.92 -4.68 -13.68
N GLY A 232 -29.78 -4.44 -14.34
CA GLY A 232 -29.55 -3.19 -15.05
C GLY A 232 -28.11 -3.02 -15.49
N LEU A 233 -27.87 -1.87 -16.11
CA LEU A 233 -26.52 -1.44 -16.43
C LEU A 233 -25.70 -1.24 -15.14
N THR A 234 -24.43 -1.49 -15.25
CA THR A 234 -23.48 -1.20 -14.17
C THR A 234 -22.77 0.12 -14.47
N LEU A 235 -22.12 0.71 -13.45
CA LEU A 235 -21.33 1.92 -13.65
C LEU A 235 -20.22 1.73 -14.70
N ALA A 236 -19.65 0.52 -14.81
CA ALA A 236 -18.67 0.17 -15.85
C ALA A 236 -19.31 0.00 -17.25
N GLY A 237 -20.62 -0.08 -17.34
CA GLY A 237 -21.35 -0.27 -18.60
C GLY A 237 -21.84 1.02 -19.24
N LEU A 238 -21.82 2.12 -18.48
CA LEU A 238 -22.13 3.47 -18.93
C LEU A 238 -20.87 4.19 -19.38
#